data_1664567e8139eb60b77fe2e6c77d1cb4
#
_entry.id   1664567e8139eb60b77fe2e6c77d1cb4
#
_cell.length_a   1.000
_cell.length_b   1.000
_cell.length_c   1.000
_cell.angle_alpha   90.00
_cell.angle_beta   90.00
_cell.angle_gamma   90.00
#
_symmetry.space_group_name_H-M   'P 1'
#
loop_
_entity.id
_entity.type
_entity.pdbx_description
1 polymer ?
#
loop_
_entity_poly.entity_id
_entity_poly.type
_entity_poly.pdbx_seq_one_letter_code
_entity_poly.pdbx_strand_id
1 'polypeptide(L)'
;ETDLQMNQIRLPSIDTLLSASEDLIEVHGRQQATLVLREVVARARERLVRSADQTPPESTALIEEARAHLMSLSQPSIRTVFNLTGTVLHTNLGRAVLPRAAIDAVTEAAGSPVNLEYDIEKGNRGDRDDHVEQLLCELTGAESATVVNNNAAAVLLLLNTLAIGKEVIVSRGELVEIGGSFRIPEIMDRAGCRLCEVGATNRTHVHDYENAIGEASALLMKVHTSNYEIRGFTTS
;
A
#
# COMPACT_ATOMS: atom_id res chain seq x y z
N GLU A 1 -6.11 48.15 -25.37
CA GLU A 1 -4.63 48.23 -25.16
C GLU A 1 -4.04 46.92 -24.68
N THR A 2 -4.78 46.10 -23.93
CA THR A 2 -4.28 44.83 -23.39
C THR A 2 -4.11 43.71 -24.45
N ASP A 3 -4.91 43.74 -25.51
CA ASP A 3 -4.85 42.76 -26.61
C ASP A 3 -3.68 42.98 -27.58
N LEU A 4 -3.15 44.17 -27.68
CA LEU A 4 -2.03 44.54 -28.55
C LEU A 4 -0.67 44.16 -27.97
N GLN A 5 -0.55 44.04 -26.65
CA GLN A 5 0.70 43.62 -25.99
C GLN A 5 0.89 42.09 -25.97
N MET A 6 -0.17 41.29 -26.04
CA MET A 6 -0.07 39.81 -26.06
C MET A 6 0.55 39.26 -27.34
N ASN A 7 0.60 40.03 -28.43
CA ASN A 7 1.08 39.56 -29.73
C ASN A 7 2.60 39.65 -29.94
N GLN A 8 3.38 40.10 -28.94
CA GLN A 8 4.85 40.24 -29.04
C GLN A 8 5.64 39.22 -28.23
N ILE A 9 5.02 38.40 -27.38
CA ILE A 9 5.72 37.40 -26.58
C ILE A 9 5.87 36.11 -27.41
N ARG A 10 6.96 36.02 -28.19
CA ARG A 10 7.30 34.80 -28.95
C ARG A 10 8.10 33.86 -28.08
N LEU A 11 7.45 32.85 -27.50
CA LEU A 11 8.10 31.68 -26.96
C LEU A 11 8.39 30.66 -28.07
N PRO A 12 9.45 29.85 -27.93
CA PRO A 12 9.77 28.78 -28.88
C PRO A 12 8.61 27.81 -29.07
N SER A 13 8.47 27.28 -30.30
CA SER A 13 7.49 26.22 -30.55
C SER A 13 7.88 24.91 -29.84
N ILE A 14 6.90 24.09 -29.50
CA ILE A 14 7.16 22.77 -28.88
C ILE A 14 8.01 21.88 -29.79
N ASP A 15 7.81 21.97 -31.12
CA ASP A 15 8.59 21.20 -32.09
C ASP A 15 10.05 21.65 -32.09
N THR A 16 10.32 22.97 -31.99
CA THR A 16 11.67 23.52 -31.87
C THR A 16 12.36 23.03 -30.61
N LEU A 17 11.65 23.02 -29.47
CA LEU A 17 12.20 22.52 -28.20
C LEU A 17 12.44 21.03 -28.23
N LEU A 18 11.54 20.22 -28.80
CA LEU A 18 11.73 18.79 -28.96
C LEU A 18 12.94 18.45 -29.85
N SER A 19 13.11 19.19 -30.96
CA SER A 19 14.27 18.98 -31.84
C SER A 19 15.61 19.37 -31.18
N ALA A 20 15.57 20.31 -30.22
CA ALA A 20 16.75 20.73 -29.47
C ALA A 20 16.99 19.91 -28.17
N SER A 21 16.16 18.92 -27.87
CA SER A 21 16.21 18.09 -26.67
C SER A 21 15.99 16.60 -26.96
N GLU A 22 16.68 16.07 -27.96
CA GLU A 22 16.61 14.66 -28.35
C GLU A 22 16.98 13.72 -27.20
N ASP A 23 17.91 14.13 -26.35
CA ASP A 23 18.31 13.43 -25.14
C ASP A 23 17.16 13.22 -24.14
N LEU A 24 16.25 14.21 -24.00
CA LEU A 24 15.06 14.06 -23.17
C LEU A 24 14.07 13.04 -23.75
N ILE A 25 13.99 12.99 -25.08
CA ILE A 25 13.14 12.03 -25.79
C ILE A 25 13.70 10.62 -25.64
N GLU A 26 15.02 10.45 -25.74
CA GLU A 26 15.69 9.15 -25.60
C GLU A 26 15.49 8.56 -24.19
N VAL A 27 15.63 9.39 -23.15
CA VAL A 27 15.55 8.94 -21.76
C VAL A 27 14.11 8.75 -21.27
N HIS A 28 13.20 9.69 -21.62
CA HIS A 28 11.86 9.75 -21.02
C HIS A 28 10.72 9.41 -22.01
N GLY A 29 11.05 9.23 -23.28
CA GLY A 29 10.08 9.03 -24.36
C GLY A 29 9.45 10.34 -24.86
N ARG A 30 9.12 10.37 -26.16
CA ARG A 30 8.59 11.58 -26.85
C ARG A 30 7.30 12.12 -26.21
N GLN A 31 6.43 11.22 -25.77
CA GLN A 31 5.13 11.64 -25.18
C GLN A 31 5.34 12.43 -23.88
N GLN A 32 6.15 11.92 -22.97
CA GLN A 32 6.41 12.55 -21.68
C GLN A 32 7.19 13.86 -21.84
N ALA A 33 8.22 13.88 -22.70
CA ALA A 33 8.97 15.08 -23.02
C ALA A 33 8.05 16.17 -23.59
N THR A 34 7.14 15.81 -24.51
CA THR A 34 6.16 16.75 -25.08
C THR A 34 5.23 17.36 -24.03
N LEU A 35 4.70 16.53 -23.13
CA LEU A 35 3.80 16.98 -22.06
C LEU A 35 4.51 17.99 -21.16
N VAL A 36 5.71 17.64 -20.68
CA VAL A 36 6.46 18.52 -19.76
C VAL A 36 6.90 19.81 -20.43
N LEU A 37 7.36 19.76 -21.69
CA LEU A 37 7.71 20.98 -22.44
C LEU A 37 6.50 21.90 -22.63
N ARG A 38 5.30 21.36 -22.88
CA ARG A 38 4.06 22.15 -22.95
C ARG A 38 3.74 22.83 -21.62
N GLU A 39 3.89 22.14 -20.51
CA GLU A 39 3.68 22.69 -19.16
C GLU A 39 4.68 23.80 -18.84
N VAL A 40 5.96 23.59 -19.16
CA VAL A 40 7.02 24.58 -18.94
C VAL A 40 6.74 25.84 -19.77
N VAL A 41 6.41 25.71 -21.05
CA VAL A 41 6.06 26.83 -21.92
C VAL A 41 4.79 27.54 -21.44
N ALA A 42 3.77 26.82 -20.97
CA ALA A 42 2.56 27.42 -20.41
C ALA A 42 2.88 28.24 -19.15
N ARG A 43 3.67 27.68 -18.21
CA ARG A 43 4.14 28.40 -17.02
C ARG A 43 4.98 29.65 -17.36
N ALA A 44 5.85 29.52 -18.34
CA ALA A 44 6.65 30.66 -18.83
C ALA A 44 5.75 31.77 -19.39
N ARG A 45 4.72 31.42 -20.16
CA ARG A 45 3.74 32.37 -20.69
C ARG A 45 2.97 33.06 -19.57
N GLU A 46 2.51 32.35 -18.56
CA GLU A 46 1.82 32.93 -17.40
C GLU A 46 2.71 33.91 -16.63
N ARG A 47 4.01 33.56 -16.43
CA ARG A 47 4.97 34.46 -15.78
C ARG A 47 5.13 35.77 -16.55
N LEU A 48 5.25 35.72 -17.86
CA LEU A 48 5.38 36.90 -18.74
C LEU A 48 4.12 37.75 -18.76
N VAL A 49 2.93 37.18 -18.69
CA VAL A 49 1.67 37.89 -18.59
C VAL A 49 1.53 38.63 -17.26
N ARG A 50 2.01 38.03 -16.16
CA ARG A 50 1.91 38.64 -14.82
C ARG A 50 2.93 39.77 -14.57
N SER A 51 4.04 39.78 -15.30
CA SER A 51 5.15 40.71 -15.08
C SER A 51 5.65 41.24 -16.43
N ALA A 52 5.15 42.43 -16.82
CA ALA A 52 5.42 43.03 -18.13
C ALA A 52 6.91 43.36 -18.39
N ASP A 53 7.76 43.40 -17.36
CA ASP A 53 9.20 43.74 -17.45
C ASP A 53 10.10 42.49 -17.63
N GLN A 54 9.56 41.28 -17.76
CA GLN A 54 10.37 40.05 -17.91
C GLN A 54 10.69 39.81 -19.40
N THR A 55 11.96 39.51 -19.68
CA THR A 55 12.38 39.03 -20.99
C THR A 55 11.94 37.56 -21.18
N PRO A 56 11.47 37.18 -22.39
CA PRO A 56 11.14 35.78 -22.68
C PRO A 56 12.34 34.88 -22.45
N PRO A 57 12.16 33.74 -21.79
CA PRO A 57 13.25 32.76 -21.58
C PRO A 57 13.71 32.19 -22.92
N GLU A 58 15.01 31.92 -23.01
CA GLU A 58 15.62 31.25 -24.17
C GLU A 58 15.21 29.75 -24.19
N SER A 59 15.33 29.12 -25.35
CA SER A 59 15.05 27.69 -25.54
C SER A 59 15.82 26.81 -24.57
N THR A 60 17.08 27.14 -24.33
CA THR A 60 17.96 26.41 -23.39
C THR A 60 17.44 26.44 -21.97
N ALA A 61 16.96 27.58 -21.49
CA ALA A 61 16.39 27.72 -20.15
C ALA A 61 15.09 26.89 -19.98
N LEU A 62 14.24 26.88 -21.02
CA LEU A 62 13.01 26.07 -21.03
C LEU A 62 13.31 24.57 -21.06
N ILE A 63 14.31 24.14 -21.81
CA ILE A 63 14.75 22.75 -21.88
C ILE A 63 15.34 22.33 -20.53
N GLU A 64 16.16 23.16 -19.88
CA GLU A 64 16.69 22.83 -18.55
C GLU A 64 15.60 22.79 -17.46
N GLU A 65 14.60 23.69 -17.52
CA GLU A 65 13.43 23.59 -16.63
C GLU A 65 12.65 22.29 -16.88
N ALA A 66 12.48 21.88 -18.15
CA ALA A 66 11.84 20.63 -18.51
C ALA A 66 12.67 19.41 -18.05
N ARG A 67 13.99 19.45 -18.21
CA ARG A 67 14.90 18.42 -17.71
C ARG A 67 14.76 18.23 -16.21
N ALA A 68 14.84 19.29 -15.44
CA ALA A 68 14.68 19.25 -13.98
C ALA A 68 13.33 18.68 -13.56
N HIS A 69 12.25 19.04 -14.28
CA HIS A 69 10.92 18.50 -14.01
C HIS A 69 10.82 17.01 -14.34
N LEU A 70 11.33 16.57 -15.49
CA LEU A 70 11.37 15.15 -15.89
C LEU A 70 12.18 14.32 -14.90
N MET A 71 13.35 14.82 -14.48
CA MET A 71 14.16 14.17 -13.45
C MET A 71 13.40 14.03 -12.13
N SER A 72 12.65 15.06 -11.72
CA SER A 72 11.81 15.02 -10.52
C SER A 72 10.68 13.98 -10.63
N LEU A 73 10.03 13.88 -11.78
CA LEU A 73 8.98 12.88 -12.05
C LEU A 73 9.52 11.46 -12.09
N SER A 74 10.77 11.29 -12.50
CA SER A 74 11.44 9.97 -12.58
C SER A 74 12.01 9.51 -11.23
N GLN A 75 12.05 10.35 -10.21
CA GLN A 75 12.52 9.95 -8.89
C GLN A 75 11.52 9.01 -8.21
N PRO A 76 11.99 7.89 -7.66
CA PRO A 76 11.13 7.03 -6.85
C PRO A 76 10.51 7.79 -5.69
N SER A 77 9.21 7.62 -5.48
CA SER A 77 8.50 8.19 -4.31
C SER A 77 8.95 7.54 -3.00
N ILE A 78 9.33 6.27 -3.05
CA ILE A 78 9.86 5.52 -1.90
C ILE A 78 11.37 5.78 -1.80
N ARG A 79 11.81 6.31 -0.65
CA ARG A 79 13.21 6.65 -0.39
C ARG A 79 13.69 5.96 0.88
N THR A 80 14.94 5.58 0.91
CA THR A 80 15.59 5.10 2.13
C THR A 80 15.65 6.21 3.17
N VAL A 81 15.26 5.89 4.40
CA VAL A 81 15.29 6.80 5.55
C VAL A 81 15.97 6.15 6.73
N PHE A 82 16.46 6.96 7.67
CA PHE A 82 16.97 6.47 8.93
C PHE A 82 15.85 6.40 9.96
N ASN A 83 15.63 5.24 10.55
CA ASN A 83 14.67 5.07 11.62
C ASN A 83 15.30 5.52 12.97
N LEU A 84 14.97 6.72 13.40
CA LEU A 84 15.42 7.31 14.68
C LEU A 84 14.28 7.40 15.71
N THR A 85 13.21 6.65 15.52
CA THR A 85 12.00 6.73 16.37
C THR A 85 12.11 5.96 17.69
N GLY A 86 13.11 5.08 17.83
CA GLY A 86 13.22 4.15 18.96
C GLY A 86 12.34 2.89 18.82
N THR A 87 11.52 2.79 17.79
CA THR A 87 10.66 1.62 17.49
C THR A 87 11.22 0.85 16.31
N VAL A 88 11.71 -0.37 16.54
CA VAL A 88 12.37 -1.19 15.50
C VAL A 88 11.40 -1.51 14.35
N LEU A 89 10.18 -1.93 14.66
CA LEU A 89 9.14 -2.28 13.69
C LEU A 89 8.14 -1.13 13.49
N HIS A 90 8.64 0.01 13.02
CA HIS A 90 7.79 1.19 12.82
C HIS A 90 6.86 1.00 11.61
N THR A 91 5.56 1.08 11.83
CA THR A 91 4.52 0.79 10.81
C THR A 91 4.62 1.67 9.56
N ASN A 92 4.96 2.95 9.73
CA ASN A 92 5.05 3.92 8.63
C ASN A 92 6.41 3.89 7.91
N LEU A 93 7.39 3.13 8.43
CA LEU A 93 8.74 3.03 7.87
C LEU A 93 9.02 1.64 7.25
N GLY A 94 7.97 0.96 6.80
CA GLY A 94 8.08 -0.31 6.09
C GLY A 94 8.13 -1.56 6.98
N ARG A 95 8.05 -1.41 8.32
CA ARG A 95 8.10 -2.52 9.30
C ARG A 95 9.44 -3.28 9.27
N ALA A 96 9.42 -4.63 9.28
CA ALA A 96 10.63 -5.43 9.26
C ALA A 96 11.31 -5.42 7.88
N VAL A 97 12.62 -5.26 7.87
CA VAL A 97 13.44 -5.44 6.67
C VAL A 97 13.62 -6.93 6.42
N LEU A 98 13.51 -7.35 5.17
CA LEU A 98 13.75 -8.75 4.78
C LEU A 98 15.23 -9.11 4.94
N PRO A 99 15.55 -10.35 5.34
CA PRO A 99 16.93 -10.83 5.32
C PRO A 99 17.47 -10.89 3.88
N ARG A 100 18.78 -10.78 3.73
CA ARG A 100 19.43 -10.69 2.43
C ARG A 100 19.05 -11.84 1.48
N ALA A 101 19.01 -13.07 1.99
CA ALA A 101 18.61 -14.24 1.22
C ALA A 101 17.19 -14.13 0.63
N ALA A 102 16.26 -13.55 1.39
CA ALA A 102 14.89 -13.33 0.90
C ALA A 102 14.83 -12.22 -0.16
N ILE A 103 15.63 -11.15 -0.01
CA ILE A 103 15.73 -10.09 -1.03
C ILE A 103 16.26 -10.65 -2.34
N ASP A 104 17.33 -11.48 -2.28
CA ASP A 104 17.94 -12.09 -3.46
C ASP A 104 16.95 -13.04 -4.16
N ALA A 105 16.24 -13.88 -3.41
CA ALA A 105 15.22 -14.78 -3.94
C ALA A 105 14.05 -14.03 -4.61
N VAL A 106 13.57 -12.94 -3.99
CA VAL A 106 12.52 -12.08 -4.59
C VAL A 106 13.01 -11.44 -5.87
N THR A 107 14.25 -10.98 -5.90
CA THR A 107 14.86 -10.35 -7.10
C THR A 107 14.97 -11.36 -8.24
N GLU A 108 15.40 -12.59 -7.96
CA GLU A 108 15.47 -13.68 -8.93
C GLU A 108 14.10 -14.05 -9.48
N ALA A 109 13.13 -14.26 -8.58
CA ALA A 109 11.76 -14.60 -8.96
C ALA A 109 11.05 -13.49 -9.75
N ALA A 110 11.34 -12.22 -9.46
CA ALA A 110 10.77 -11.08 -10.18
C ALA A 110 11.43 -10.84 -11.55
N GLY A 111 12.67 -11.30 -11.73
CA GLY A 111 13.48 -11.09 -12.95
C GLY A 111 13.29 -12.16 -14.02
N SER A 112 12.56 -13.25 -13.76
CA SER A 112 12.43 -14.40 -14.66
C SER A 112 11.05 -15.03 -14.59
N PRO A 113 10.60 -15.74 -15.63
CA PRO A 113 9.44 -16.63 -15.52
C PRO A 113 9.70 -17.71 -14.47
N VAL A 114 8.75 -17.92 -13.56
CA VAL A 114 8.82 -18.91 -12.49
C VAL A 114 7.57 -19.79 -12.46
N ASN A 115 7.67 -20.94 -11.82
CA ASN A 115 6.60 -21.94 -11.70
C ASN A 115 5.56 -21.61 -10.60
N LEU A 116 5.23 -20.33 -10.38
CA LEU A 116 4.37 -19.88 -9.29
C LEU A 116 3.01 -20.60 -9.22
N GLU A 117 2.43 -20.96 -10.37
CA GLU A 117 1.19 -21.72 -10.49
C GLU A 117 1.36 -22.95 -11.42
N TYR A 118 2.56 -23.53 -11.46
CA TYR A 118 2.85 -24.64 -12.34
C TYR A 118 3.62 -25.74 -11.60
N ASP A 119 3.04 -26.96 -11.57
CA ASP A 119 3.71 -28.15 -11.05
C ASP A 119 4.63 -28.71 -12.13
N ILE A 120 5.93 -28.55 -11.93
CA ILE A 120 6.96 -28.95 -12.90
C ILE A 120 6.99 -30.47 -13.06
N GLU A 121 6.75 -31.23 -11.98
CA GLU A 121 6.83 -32.69 -11.98
C GLU A 121 5.64 -33.32 -12.71
N LYS A 122 4.44 -32.79 -12.46
CA LYS A 122 3.20 -33.26 -13.10
C LYS A 122 2.93 -32.63 -14.47
N GLY A 123 3.61 -31.52 -14.80
CA GLY A 123 3.43 -30.81 -16.06
C GLY A 123 2.06 -30.15 -16.22
N ASN A 124 1.42 -29.75 -15.13
CA ASN A 124 0.10 -29.13 -15.12
C ASN A 124 0.03 -27.91 -14.17
N ARG A 125 -1.15 -27.32 -14.04
CA ARG A 125 -1.39 -26.20 -13.10
C ARG A 125 -1.22 -26.67 -11.67
N GLY A 126 -0.39 -25.96 -10.88
CA GLY A 126 -0.20 -26.07 -9.44
C GLY A 126 -0.91 -24.95 -8.68
N ASP A 127 -0.86 -25.00 -7.36
CA ASP A 127 -1.35 -23.96 -6.45
C ASP A 127 -0.17 -23.16 -5.89
N ARG A 128 -0.39 -21.87 -5.65
CA ARG A 128 0.62 -20.99 -5.03
C ARG A 128 0.97 -21.41 -3.61
N ASP A 129 -0.01 -21.90 -2.86
CA ASP A 129 0.16 -22.31 -1.49
C ASP A 129 1.09 -23.53 -1.37
N ASP A 130 1.18 -24.40 -2.39
CA ASP A 130 2.08 -25.56 -2.44
C ASP A 130 3.55 -25.18 -2.15
N HIS A 131 3.97 -23.95 -2.50
CA HIS A 131 5.33 -23.47 -2.27
C HIS A 131 5.65 -23.14 -0.80
N VAL A 132 4.64 -22.88 0.04
CA VAL A 132 4.83 -22.36 1.40
C VAL A 132 4.07 -23.14 2.47
N GLU A 133 3.03 -23.89 2.12
CA GLU A 133 2.16 -24.58 3.06
C GLU A 133 2.92 -25.52 3.98
N GLN A 134 3.77 -26.39 3.42
CA GLN A 134 4.54 -27.34 4.22
C GLN A 134 5.42 -26.63 5.26
N LEU A 135 6.13 -25.58 4.86
CA LEU A 135 6.98 -24.79 5.77
C LEU A 135 6.18 -24.14 6.89
N LEU A 136 4.99 -23.61 6.55
CA LEU A 136 4.11 -22.99 7.53
C LEU A 136 3.57 -24.03 8.51
N CYS A 137 3.16 -25.20 8.03
CA CYS A 137 2.71 -26.32 8.88
C CYS A 137 3.83 -26.81 9.82
N GLU A 138 5.06 -26.92 9.33
CA GLU A 138 6.22 -27.29 10.15
C GLU A 138 6.52 -26.27 11.25
N LEU A 139 6.43 -24.97 10.93
CA LEU A 139 6.70 -23.89 11.87
C LEU A 139 5.61 -23.68 12.91
N THR A 140 4.35 -23.92 12.56
CA THR A 140 3.19 -23.61 13.41
C THR A 140 2.57 -24.81 14.07
N GLY A 141 2.81 -26.03 13.55
CA GLY A 141 2.12 -27.26 13.94
C GLY A 141 0.69 -27.36 13.39
N ALA A 142 0.31 -26.52 12.44
CA ALA A 142 -1.01 -26.55 11.79
C ALA A 142 -1.11 -27.74 10.82
N GLU A 143 -2.33 -28.22 10.57
CA GLU A 143 -2.61 -29.28 9.59
C GLU A 143 -2.60 -28.76 8.15
N SER A 144 -2.94 -27.47 7.95
CA SER A 144 -2.94 -26.80 6.66
C SER A 144 -2.74 -25.30 6.85
N ALA A 145 -2.24 -24.62 5.82
CA ALA A 145 -1.97 -23.19 5.84
C ALA A 145 -2.19 -22.56 4.47
N THR A 146 -2.69 -21.34 4.48
CA THR A 146 -2.79 -20.49 3.28
C THR A 146 -2.24 -19.11 3.57
N VAL A 147 -1.80 -18.40 2.54
CA VAL A 147 -1.24 -17.04 2.65
C VAL A 147 -2.08 -16.04 1.89
N VAL A 148 -2.42 -14.96 2.56
CA VAL A 148 -3.10 -13.80 1.97
C VAL A 148 -2.24 -12.55 2.12
N ASN A 149 -2.58 -11.50 1.39
CA ASN A 149 -1.76 -10.28 1.28
C ASN A 149 -1.59 -9.48 2.58
N ASN A 150 -2.50 -9.64 3.56
CA ASN A 150 -2.39 -8.99 4.87
C ASN A 150 -3.32 -9.63 5.91
N ASN A 151 -3.14 -9.25 7.19
CA ASN A 151 -3.95 -9.75 8.30
C ASN A 151 -5.44 -9.42 8.17
N ALA A 152 -5.81 -8.24 7.65
CA ALA A 152 -7.21 -7.87 7.45
C ALA A 152 -7.91 -8.84 6.48
N ALA A 153 -7.24 -9.22 5.40
CA ALA A 153 -7.74 -10.22 4.45
C ALA A 153 -7.82 -11.61 5.09
N ALA A 154 -6.86 -12.00 5.94
CA ALA A 154 -6.89 -13.26 6.67
C ALA A 154 -8.11 -13.33 7.61
N VAL A 155 -8.38 -12.29 8.38
CA VAL A 155 -9.54 -12.22 9.28
C VAL A 155 -10.85 -12.28 8.49
N LEU A 156 -10.97 -11.52 7.40
CA LEU A 156 -12.17 -11.52 6.56
C LEU A 156 -12.42 -12.91 5.94
N LEU A 157 -11.38 -13.54 5.40
CA LEU A 157 -11.46 -14.88 4.80
C LEU A 157 -11.90 -15.92 5.83
N LEU A 158 -11.27 -15.92 7.01
CA LEU A 158 -11.59 -16.83 8.09
C LEU A 158 -13.05 -16.70 8.54
N LEU A 159 -13.50 -15.47 8.82
CA LEU A 159 -14.86 -15.19 9.27
C LEU A 159 -15.88 -15.56 8.21
N ASN A 160 -15.67 -15.17 6.96
CA ASN A 160 -16.59 -15.48 5.87
C ASN A 160 -16.66 -16.99 5.56
N THR A 161 -15.56 -17.74 5.75
CA THR A 161 -15.55 -19.17 5.51
C THR A 161 -16.22 -19.98 6.63
N LEU A 162 -15.96 -19.63 7.90
CA LEU A 162 -16.34 -20.45 9.04
C LEU A 162 -17.61 -19.96 9.75
N ALA A 163 -17.98 -18.67 9.63
CA ALA A 163 -19.00 -18.07 10.47
C ALA A 163 -20.09 -17.30 9.71
N ILE A 164 -20.19 -17.42 8.39
CA ILE A 164 -21.25 -16.74 7.63
C ILE A 164 -22.64 -17.08 8.15
N GLY A 165 -23.43 -16.06 8.46
CA GLY A 165 -24.78 -16.19 9.01
C GLY A 165 -24.84 -16.64 10.48
N LYS A 166 -23.69 -16.88 11.13
CA LYS A 166 -23.59 -17.35 12.52
C LYS A 166 -22.96 -16.30 13.43
N GLU A 167 -22.86 -16.62 14.70
CA GLU A 167 -22.31 -15.76 15.73
C GLU A 167 -20.83 -16.00 15.95
N VAL A 168 -20.10 -14.89 16.11
CA VAL A 168 -18.69 -14.87 16.52
C VAL A 168 -18.62 -14.16 17.86
N ILE A 169 -18.19 -14.91 18.89
CA ILE A 169 -18.12 -14.41 20.25
C ILE A 169 -16.75 -13.75 20.47
N VAL A 170 -16.74 -12.51 20.93
CA VAL A 170 -15.51 -11.75 21.20
C VAL A 170 -15.66 -10.92 22.47
N SER A 171 -14.56 -10.77 23.20
CA SER A 171 -14.53 -9.90 24.37
C SER A 171 -14.77 -8.44 23.99
N ARG A 172 -15.61 -7.74 24.74
CA ARG A 172 -15.85 -6.30 24.57
C ARG A 172 -14.57 -5.47 24.72
N GLY A 173 -13.62 -5.92 25.55
CA GLY A 173 -12.29 -5.31 25.67
C GLY A 173 -11.38 -5.51 24.47
N GLU A 174 -11.76 -6.37 23.52
CA GLU A 174 -10.99 -6.69 22.32
C GLU A 174 -11.57 -6.12 21.02
N LEU A 175 -12.60 -5.27 21.14
CA LEU A 175 -13.18 -4.55 20.00
C LEU A 175 -12.30 -3.38 19.61
N VAL A 176 -11.22 -3.68 18.88
CA VAL A 176 -10.17 -2.72 18.53
C VAL A 176 -10.45 -2.02 17.20
N GLU A 177 -9.90 -0.81 17.06
CA GLU A 177 -9.71 -0.13 15.79
C GLU A 177 -8.20 -0.03 15.48
N ILE A 178 -7.78 -0.50 14.32
CA ILE A 178 -6.39 -0.52 13.89
C ILE A 178 -6.26 0.15 12.52
N GLY A 179 -5.25 1.02 12.36
CA GLY A 179 -4.88 1.59 11.07
C GLY A 179 -5.93 2.49 10.41
N GLY A 180 -6.76 3.16 11.19
CA GLY A 180 -7.65 4.24 10.73
C GLY A 180 -9.03 3.80 10.22
N SER A 181 -9.29 2.51 9.99
CA SER A 181 -10.63 2.06 9.57
C SER A 181 -10.89 0.56 9.75
N PHE A 182 -9.94 -0.21 10.26
CA PHE A 182 -10.15 -1.64 10.55
C PHE A 182 -10.77 -1.78 11.93
N ARG A 183 -12.09 -1.93 11.99
CA ARG A 183 -12.86 -2.16 13.22
C ARG A 183 -13.42 -3.57 13.21
N ILE A 184 -13.22 -4.31 14.30
CA ILE A 184 -13.68 -5.69 14.42
C ILE A 184 -15.19 -5.84 14.12
N PRO A 185 -16.09 -5.03 14.69
CA PRO A 185 -17.53 -5.14 14.39
C PRO A 185 -17.85 -4.95 12.90
N GLU A 186 -17.23 -3.97 12.25
CA GLU A 186 -17.47 -3.67 10.84
C GLU A 186 -16.94 -4.79 9.91
N ILE A 187 -15.84 -5.43 10.28
CA ILE A 187 -15.29 -6.56 9.51
C ILE A 187 -16.19 -7.79 9.67
N MET A 188 -16.71 -8.05 10.87
CA MET A 188 -17.68 -9.13 11.10
C MET A 188 -18.96 -8.95 10.27
N ASP A 189 -19.50 -7.75 10.25
CA ASP A 189 -20.70 -7.42 9.44
C ASP A 189 -20.42 -7.64 7.95
N ARG A 190 -19.29 -7.13 7.44
CA ARG A 190 -18.87 -7.34 6.04
C ARG A 190 -18.59 -8.80 5.69
N ALA A 191 -18.14 -9.61 6.66
CA ALA A 191 -17.96 -11.05 6.50
C ALA A 191 -19.28 -11.83 6.53
N GLY A 192 -20.40 -11.17 6.83
CA GLY A 192 -21.72 -11.79 6.98
C GLY A 192 -21.91 -12.54 8.28
N CYS A 193 -21.15 -12.19 9.33
CA CYS A 193 -21.23 -12.77 10.67
C CYS A 193 -22.06 -11.88 11.60
N ARG A 194 -22.54 -12.46 12.69
CA ARG A 194 -23.15 -11.70 13.80
C ARG A 194 -22.17 -11.59 14.95
N LEU A 195 -21.92 -10.36 15.39
CA LEU A 195 -21.09 -10.09 16.57
C LEU A 195 -21.86 -10.47 17.83
N CYS A 196 -21.27 -11.28 18.70
CA CYS A 196 -21.71 -11.58 20.05
C CYS A 196 -20.66 -11.07 21.04
N GLU A 197 -20.94 -9.92 21.68
CA GLU A 197 -20.01 -9.30 22.64
C GLU A 197 -20.18 -9.91 24.02
N VAL A 198 -19.06 -10.27 24.69
CA VAL A 198 -19.07 -10.80 26.05
C VAL A 198 -18.20 -10.00 27.00
N GLY A 199 -18.51 -10.07 28.29
CA GLY A 199 -17.81 -9.37 29.36
C GLY A 199 -17.97 -7.86 29.34
N ALA A 200 -17.01 -7.18 29.95
CA ALA A 200 -16.91 -5.71 30.03
C ALA A 200 -15.63 -5.21 29.35
N THR A 201 -15.52 -3.89 29.15
CA THR A 201 -14.35 -3.27 28.48
C THR A 201 -13.03 -3.53 29.21
N ASN A 202 -13.06 -3.69 30.51
CA ASN A 202 -11.87 -3.85 31.38
C ASN A 202 -11.73 -5.27 31.97
N ARG A 203 -12.70 -6.16 31.74
CA ARG A 203 -12.64 -7.53 32.26
C ARG A 203 -13.61 -8.45 31.57
N THR A 204 -13.14 -9.62 31.17
CA THR A 204 -13.96 -10.71 30.65
C THR A 204 -13.55 -12.02 31.34
N HIS A 205 -14.51 -12.80 31.78
CA HIS A 205 -14.31 -14.06 32.47
C HIS A 205 -14.65 -15.24 31.57
N VAL A 206 -14.15 -16.43 31.86
CA VAL A 206 -14.45 -17.65 31.10
C VAL A 206 -15.94 -17.91 31.04
N HIS A 207 -16.67 -17.71 32.17
CA HIS A 207 -18.12 -17.91 32.21
C HIS A 207 -18.92 -16.95 31.31
N ASP A 208 -18.36 -15.79 30.92
CA ASP A 208 -19.00 -14.88 29.95
C ASP A 208 -19.05 -15.53 28.58
N TYR A 209 -17.99 -16.25 28.18
CA TYR A 209 -17.95 -17.04 26.97
C TYR A 209 -18.85 -18.28 27.06
N GLU A 210 -18.77 -19.03 28.17
CA GLU A 210 -19.58 -20.23 28.40
C GLU A 210 -21.08 -19.93 28.29
N ASN A 211 -21.54 -18.81 28.87
CA ASN A 211 -22.95 -18.38 28.83
C ASN A 211 -23.38 -17.90 27.42
N ALA A 212 -22.47 -17.46 26.58
CA ALA A 212 -22.77 -16.98 25.22
C ALA A 212 -22.75 -18.08 24.15
N ILE A 213 -22.11 -19.22 24.42
CA ILE A 213 -22.05 -20.33 23.49
C ILE A 213 -23.44 -20.98 23.32
N GLY A 214 -23.91 -21.04 22.08
CA GLY A 214 -25.18 -21.65 21.70
C GLY A 214 -25.15 -22.26 20.30
N GLU A 215 -26.28 -22.71 19.81
CA GLU A 215 -26.40 -23.35 18.48
C GLU A 215 -26.01 -22.40 17.32
N ALA A 216 -26.13 -21.11 17.50
CA ALA A 216 -25.75 -20.11 16.51
C ALA A 216 -24.27 -19.77 16.53
N SER A 217 -23.53 -20.19 17.55
CA SER A 217 -22.11 -19.85 17.73
C SER A 217 -21.24 -20.65 16.75
N ALA A 218 -20.37 -19.97 16.01
CA ALA A 218 -19.41 -20.57 15.10
C ALA A 218 -17.97 -20.48 15.61
N LEU A 219 -17.59 -19.35 16.20
CA LEU A 219 -16.21 -19.05 16.59
C LEU A 219 -16.16 -18.30 17.93
N LEU A 220 -15.10 -18.58 18.67
CA LEU A 220 -14.59 -17.72 19.73
C LEU A 220 -13.38 -16.98 19.17
N MET A 221 -13.44 -15.66 19.14
CA MET A 221 -12.38 -14.85 18.55
C MET A 221 -11.58 -14.13 19.64
N LYS A 222 -10.25 -14.33 19.62
CA LYS A 222 -9.29 -13.60 20.43
C LYS A 222 -8.59 -12.55 19.57
N VAL A 223 -8.59 -11.28 20.02
CA VAL A 223 -7.92 -10.18 19.34
C VAL A 223 -6.83 -9.61 20.21
N HIS A 224 -5.60 -9.60 19.70
CA HIS A 224 -4.45 -9.05 20.41
C HIS A 224 -4.45 -7.51 20.38
N THR A 225 -4.18 -6.90 21.54
CA THR A 225 -4.02 -5.45 21.68
C THR A 225 -2.68 -5.00 21.10
N SER A 226 -2.65 -4.64 19.82
CA SER A 226 -1.40 -4.34 19.11
C SER A 226 -0.91 -2.90 19.27
N ASN A 227 -1.79 -1.95 19.60
CA ASN A 227 -1.53 -0.51 19.60
C ASN A 227 -1.98 0.23 20.88
N TYR A 228 -2.45 -0.51 21.89
CA TYR A 228 -2.81 0.06 23.18
C TYR A 228 -2.52 -0.94 24.32
N GLU A 229 -2.44 -0.43 25.53
CA GLU A 229 -2.23 -1.19 26.74
C GLU A 229 -3.42 -0.97 27.69
N ILE A 230 -3.95 -2.06 28.25
CA ILE A 230 -4.96 -2.00 29.28
C ILE A 230 -4.25 -2.04 30.64
N ARG A 231 -4.41 -0.99 31.45
CA ARG A 231 -3.82 -0.90 32.79
C ARG A 231 -4.90 -1.03 33.84
N GLY A 232 -4.59 -1.71 34.95
CA GLY A 232 -5.48 -1.89 36.08
C GLY A 232 -5.67 -3.35 36.48
N PHE A 233 -6.89 -3.75 36.76
CA PHE A 233 -7.25 -5.08 37.29
C PHE A 233 -7.59 -6.10 36.20
N THR A 234 -7.17 -5.88 34.97
CA THR A 234 -7.42 -6.82 33.87
C THR A 234 -6.36 -7.92 33.88
N THR A 235 -6.82 -9.16 33.72
CA THR A 235 -5.99 -10.32 33.38
C THR A 235 -6.22 -10.64 31.91
N SER A 236 -5.14 -10.83 31.16
CA SER A 236 -5.17 -11.29 29.77
C SER A 236 -5.49 -12.79 29.69
#